data_ba3f3b75812b92018f3dd829af44180e
#
_entry.id   ba3f3b75812b92018f3dd829af44180e
#
_cell.length_a   1.000
_cell.length_b   1.000
_cell.length_c   1.000
_cell.angle_alpha   90.00
_cell.angle_beta   90.00
_cell.angle_gamma   90.00
#
_symmetry.space_group_name_H-M   'P 1'
#
loop_
_entity.id
_entity.type
_entity.pdbx_description
1 polymer ?
#
loop_
_entity_poly.entity_id
_entity_poly.type
_entity_poly.pdbx_seq_one_letter_code
_entity_poly.pdbx_strand_id
1 'polypeptide(L)'
;MAKGIRERMLEQAIKFHQWQEATYPGKTSEELGGEWEVDYPYWNDTYSAFCHVLTQMDAETADSVLLDEMVYLIARDNEAEGFIQETTSHPQWFERLCRRAAASNESEAKWQFAAYLSECPCSQEVKDMILDFAKDPNEYVSRRALLAMPALRPDCVEQFAPLFWERNCYSPELQEYQRIAVLVSLDAIHSDLLPQYLEQAKQDGRRYLLEHAKRIEGELTMNETLTSPAYHGFLPPHSQEKQIDLTPHLYTQSGEKIHLAFLPLRPDCGDDPQWEDWNCYRSILTIGWPDCEQLLIPTLKQIFPVKDPTNGEVQEEFDLCFDNWIGKEDWERWIVLVRGNLSSMSTEESIFLRSILEWIETALTYTSIIVVESNL
;
A
#
# COMPACT_ATOMS: atom_id res chain seq x y z
N MET A 1 38.89 2.62 14.92
CA MET A 1 37.84 3.39 15.61
C MET A 1 36.50 3.01 14.98
N ALA A 2 35.49 2.75 15.78
CA ALA A 2 34.13 2.56 15.23
C ALA A 2 33.70 3.86 14.53
N LYS A 3 33.15 3.75 13.32
CA LYS A 3 32.59 4.91 12.60
C LYS A 3 31.44 5.49 13.39
N GLY A 4 31.31 6.82 13.37
CA GLY A 4 30.16 7.48 13.98
C GLY A 4 28.84 7.10 13.29
N ILE A 5 27.72 7.32 13.98
CA ILE A 5 26.38 6.98 13.47
C ILE A 5 26.10 7.74 12.18
N ARG A 6 26.39 9.05 12.17
CA ARG A 6 26.26 9.92 10.99
C ARG A 6 27.05 9.39 9.79
N GLU A 7 28.32 9.03 10.01
CA GLU A 7 29.19 8.52 8.94
C GLU A 7 28.68 7.20 8.36
N ARG A 8 28.09 6.34 9.19
CA ARG A 8 27.47 5.09 8.71
C ARG A 8 26.25 5.37 7.84
N MET A 9 25.42 6.30 8.23
CA MET A 9 24.24 6.68 7.44
C MET A 9 24.65 7.23 6.08
N LEU A 10 25.58 8.16 6.04
CA LEU A 10 26.09 8.72 4.79
C LEU A 10 26.77 7.67 3.90
N GLU A 11 27.42 6.67 4.49
CA GLU A 11 27.96 5.55 3.70
C GLU A 11 26.87 4.71 3.03
N GLN A 12 25.73 4.48 3.70
CA GLN A 12 24.63 3.77 3.05
C GLN A 12 24.01 4.60 1.92
N ALA A 13 23.83 5.90 2.13
CA ALA A 13 23.39 6.80 1.06
C ALA A 13 24.35 6.80 -0.14
N ILE A 14 25.66 6.89 0.10
CA ILE A 14 26.69 6.79 -0.96
C ILE A 14 26.60 5.45 -1.70
N LYS A 15 26.40 4.34 -1.00
CA LYS A 15 26.25 3.02 -1.64
C LYS A 15 25.03 2.99 -2.55
N PHE A 16 23.89 3.58 -2.10
CA PHE A 16 22.70 3.66 -2.90
C PHE A 16 22.94 4.47 -4.18
N HIS A 17 23.53 5.66 -4.09
CA HIS A 17 23.87 6.47 -5.25
C HIS A 17 24.85 5.74 -6.21
N GLN A 18 25.83 5.03 -5.67
CA GLN A 18 26.75 4.23 -6.48
C GLN A 18 26.07 3.08 -7.21
N TRP A 19 25.15 2.40 -6.53
CA TRP A 19 24.34 1.35 -7.14
C TRP A 19 23.43 1.92 -8.22
N GLN A 20 22.74 3.03 -7.97
CA GLN A 20 21.91 3.71 -8.96
C GLN A 20 22.72 4.08 -10.22
N GLU A 21 23.86 4.71 -10.06
CA GLU A 21 24.72 5.10 -11.20
C GLU A 21 25.25 3.86 -11.95
N ALA A 22 25.58 2.78 -11.25
CA ALA A 22 26.06 1.55 -11.86
C ALA A 22 24.96 0.80 -12.62
N THR A 23 23.73 0.81 -12.10
CA THR A 23 22.58 0.08 -12.68
C THR A 23 21.90 0.90 -13.78
N TYR A 24 21.81 2.21 -13.58
CA TYR A 24 21.09 3.14 -14.47
C TYR A 24 21.96 4.35 -14.85
N PRO A 25 23.07 4.17 -15.57
CA PRO A 25 24.06 5.20 -15.78
C PRO A 25 23.50 6.44 -16.47
N GLY A 26 23.72 7.60 -15.85
CA GLY A 26 23.33 8.91 -16.36
C GLY A 26 21.82 9.20 -16.29
N LYS A 27 21.03 8.37 -15.61
CA LYS A 27 19.60 8.65 -15.39
C LYS A 27 19.35 9.26 -14.02
N THR A 28 18.48 10.24 -13.99
CA THR A 28 17.93 10.77 -12.72
C THR A 28 16.78 9.87 -12.22
N SER A 29 16.47 9.96 -10.92
CA SER A 29 15.34 9.24 -10.33
C SER A 29 14.00 9.56 -11.01
N GLU A 30 13.81 10.81 -11.43
CA GLU A 30 12.60 11.26 -12.14
C GLU A 30 12.46 10.62 -13.54
N GLU A 31 13.59 10.29 -14.20
CA GLU A 31 13.59 9.66 -15.53
C GLU A 31 13.40 8.14 -15.46
N LEU A 32 13.63 7.54 -14.31
CA LEU A 32 13.52 6.09 -14.15
C LEU A 32 12.06 5.65 -14.05
N GLY A 33 11.26 6.33 -13.27
CA GLY A 33 9.84 6.02 -13.08
C GLY A 33 9.58 4.61 -12.50
N GLY A 34 8.43 4.40 -11.88
CA GLY A 34 8.07 3.11 -11.28
C GLY A 34 8.98 2.71 -10.12
N GLU A 35 9.08 1.44 -9.86
CA GLU A 35 9.70 0.83 -8.69
C GLU A 35 11.17 0.42 -8.94
N TRP A 36 11.93 1.28 -9.58
CA TRP A 36 13.31 0.99 -9.99
C TRP A 36 14.28 0.73 -8.81
N GLU A 37 13.92 1.18 -7.62
CA GLU A 37 14.71 1.03 -6.40
C GLU A 37 14.60 -0.34 -5.73
N VAL A 38 13.57 -1.12 -6.06
CA VAL A 38 13.25 -2.40 -5.41
C VAL A 38 14.42 -3.38 -5.43
N ASP A 39 15.15 -3.43 -6.53
CA ASP A 39 16.30 -4.31 -6.69
C ASP A 39 17.57 -3.90 -5.91
N TYR A 40 17.51 -2.81 -5.11
CA TYR A 40 18.67 -2.42 -4.30
C TYR A 40 18.97 -3.44 -3.19
N PRO A 41 20.14 -4.12 -3.22
CA PRO A 41 20.37 -5.29 -2.37
C PRO A 41 20.68 -4.98 -0.90
N TYR A 42 20.83 -3.70 -0.52
CA TYR A 42 21.28 -3.30 0.81
C TYR A 42 20.23 -2.48 1.59
N TRP A 43 18.95 -2.63 1.26
CA TRP A 43 17.86 -1.93 1.97
C TRP A 43 17.89 -2.17 3.48
N ASN A 44 18.08 -3.40 3.93
CA ASN A 44 18.12 -3.74 5.35
C ASN A 44 19.25 -3.03 6.10
N ASP A 45 20.45 -2.91 5.50
CA ASP A 45 21.59 -2.19 6.08
C ASP A 45 21.30 -0.70 6.15
N THR A 46 20.67 -0.15 5.10
CA THR A 46 20.29 1.26 5.00
C THR A 46 19.21 1.60 6.02
N TYR A 47 18.18 0.78 6.14
CA TYR A 47 17.12 0.93 7.14
C TYR A 47 17.68 0.87 8.57
N SER A 48 18.55 -0.10 8.85
CA SER A 48 19.21 -0.20 10.15
C SER A 48 20.04 1.05 10.49
N ALA A 49 20.78 1.60 9.51
CA ALA A 49 21.55 2.83 9.72
C ALA A 49 20.65 4.05 9.95
N PHE A 50 19.54 4.14 9.23
CA PHE A 50 18.51 5.17 9.39
C PHE A 50 17.89 5.14 10.80
N CYS A 51 17.42 3.99 11.26
CA CYS A 51 16.87 3.80 12.61
C CYS A 51 17.89 4.16 13.71
N HIS A 52 19.20 3.85 13.50
CA HIS A 52 20.23 4.27 14.44
C HIS A 52 20.40 5.79 14.52
N VAL A 53 20.23 6.51 13.40
CA VAL A 53 20.22 7.98 13.42
C VAL A 53 19.04 8.48 14.25
N LEU A 54 17.83 8.01 13.97
CA LEU A 54 16.62 8.45 14.68
C LEU A 54 16.69 8.21 16.19
N THR A 55 17.28 7.08 16.59
CA THR A 55 17.27 6.65 18.01
C THR A 55 18.46 7.16 18.83
N GLN A 56 19.61 7.42 18.20
CA GLN A 56 20.88 7.68 18.90
C GLN A 56 21.48 9.05 18.63
N MET A 57 20.93 9.83 17.70
CA MET A 57 21.35 11.20 17.45
C MET A 57 20.25 12.18 17.85
N ASP A 58 20.67 13.33 18.36
CA ASP A 58 19.76 14.47 18.55
C ASP A 58 19.48 15.10 17.18
N ALA A 59 18.20 15.22 16.83
CA ALA A 59 17.77 15.82 15.58
C ALA A 59 18.33 17.23 15.37
N GLU A 60 18.48 18.02 16.45
CA GLU A 60 19.02 19.37 16.38
C GLU A 60 20.49 19.44 15.95
N THR A 61 21.24 18.35 16.11
CA THR A 61 22.64 18.25 15.69
C THR A 61 22.84 17.83 14.23
N ALA A 62 21.75 17.46 13.53
CA ALA A 62 21.83 17.04 12.14
C ALA A 62 22.18 18.22 11.23
N ASP A 63 23.20 18.04 10.42
CA ASP A 63 23.55 19.00 9.37
C ASP A 63 22.72 18.81 8.09
N SER A 64 22.82 19.78 7.18
CA SER A 64 22.02 19.75 5.94
C SER A 64 22.33 18.54 5.06
N VAL A 65 23.57 18.06 5.04
CA VAL A 65 23.97 16.90 4.21
C VAL A 65 23.28 15.63 4.71
N LEU A 66 23.26 15.40 6.03
CA LEU A 66 22.57 14.26 6.60
C LEU A 66 21.07 14.34 6.33
N LEU A 67 20.45 15.50 6.51
CA LEU A 67 19.02 15.70 6.26
C LEU A 67 18.66 15.49 4.79
N ASP A 68 19.51 15.95 3.85
CA ASP A 68 19.29 15.76 2.42
C ASP A 68 19.31 14.28 2.05
N GLU A 69 20.30 13.54 2.54
CA GLU A 69 20.42 12.12 2.25
C GLU A 69 19.29 11.31 2.89
N MET A 70 18.85 11.67 4.10
CA MET A 70 17.70 11.01 4.73
C MET A 70 16.40 11.29 3.96
N VAL A 71 16.18 12.52 3.51
CA VAL A 71 15.00 12.86 2.68
C VAL A 71 15.06 12.14 1.34
N TYR A 72 16.25 12.05 0.72
CA TYR A 72 16.44 11.31 -0.52
C TYR A 72 16.08 9.83 -0.34
N LEU A 73 16.53 9.18 0.75
CA LEU A 73 16.24 7.78 1.01
C LEU A 73 14.74 7.54 1.33
N ILE A 74 14.09 8.46 2.06
CA ILE A 74 12.62 8.42 2.24
C ILE A 74 11.94 8.47 0.87
N ALA A 75 12.40 9.33 -0.04
CA ALA A 75 11.83 9.43 -1.38
C ALA A 75 12.01 8.15 -2.20
N ARG A 76 13.04 7.36 -1.93
CA ARG A 76 13.31 6.08 -2.65
C ARG A 76 12.58 4.89 -2.04
N ASP A 77 12.09 4.99 -0.82
CA ASP A 77 11.29 3.97 -0.13
C ASP A 77 9.78 4.27 -0.29
N ASN A 78 9.37 4.58 -1.50
CA ASN A 78 8.03 5.08 -1.80
C ASN A 78 6.96 3.97 -1.85
N GLU A 79 7.35 2.71 -1.89
CA GLU A 79 6.46 1.55 -1.85
C GLU A 79 6.27 1.00 -0.44
N ALA A 80 7.38 0.66 0.22
CA ALA A 80 7.32 0.09 1.56
C ALA A 80 7.01 1.15 2.63
N GLU A 81 7.35 2.42 2.36
CA GLU A 81 7.15 3.57 3.26
C GLU A 81 7.75 3.34 4.67
N GLY A 82 8.70 2.41 4.80
CA GLY A 82 9.26 2.00 6.09
C GLY A 82 10.03 3.12 6.80
N PHE A 83 10.78 3.95 6.05
CA PHE A 83 11.53 5.06 6.63
C PHE A 83 10.61 6.15 7.19
N ILE A 84 9.55 6.52 6.46
CA ILE A 84 8.61 7.53 6.94
C ILE A 84 7.80 7.02 8.12
N GLN A 85 7.35 5.77 8.10
CA GLN A 85 6.63 5.15 9.21
C GLN A 85 7.47 5.15 10.48
N GLU A 86 8.74 4.72 10.42
CA GLU A 86 9.65 4.77 11.57
C GLU A 86 9.85 6.21 12.07
N THR A 87 9.97 7.16 11.14
CA THR A 87 10.17 8.57 11.48
C THR A 87 9.00 9.17 12.28
N THR A 88 7.75 8.70 12.09
CA THR A 88 6.58 9.18 12.85
C THR A 88 6.72 8.97 14.36
N SER A 89 7.45 7.93 14.77
CA SER A 89 7.74 7.63 16.18
C SER A 89 8.78 8.58 16.80
N HIS A 90 9.41 9.45 16.01
CA HIS A 90 10.47 10.37 16.39
C HIS A 90 10.12 11.83 16.03
N PRO A 91 9.23 12.52 16.78
CA PRO A 91 8.64 13.80 16.37
C PRO A 91 9.65 14.90 16.01
N GLN A 92 10.78 15.00 16.72
CA GLN A 92 11.81 16.01 16.42
C GLN A 92 12.48 15.75 15.08
N TRP A 93 12.74 14.48 14.74
CA TRP A 93 13.26 14.08 13.44
C TRP A 93 12.23 14.31 12.35
N PHE A 94 10.98 13.91 12.59
CA PHE A 94 9.88 14.12 11.65
C PHE A 94 9.74 15.61 11.30
N GLU A 95 9.73 16.49 12.28
CA GLU A 95 9.63 17.93 12.03
C GLU A 95 10.77 18.48 11.18
N ARG A 96 12.01 18.08 11.46
CA ARG A 96 13.17 18.54 10.69
C ARG A 96 13.19 18.01 9.27
N LEU A 97 12.92 16.72 9.11
CA LEU A 97 12.88 16.08 7.79
C LEU A 97 11.70 16.57 6.96
N CYS A 98 10.53 16.78 7.57
CA CYS A 98 9.37 17.36 6.90
C CYS A 98 9.68 18.76 6.34
N ARG A 99 10.27 19.66 7.17
CA ARG A 99 10.70 20.99 6.70
C ARG A 99 11.74 20.88 5.57
N ARG A 100 12.65 19.94 5.67
CA ARG A 100 13.68 19.73 4.64
C ARG A 100 13.07 19.18 3.35
N ALA A 101 12.17 18.20 3.42
CA ALA A 101 11.44 17.67 2.28
C ALA A 101 10.62 18.74 1.58
N ALA A 102 9.87 19.58 2.32
CA ALA A 102 9.10 20.69 1.76
C ALA A 102 9.96 21.68 0.97
N ALA A 103 11.22 21.88 1.39
CA ALA A 103 12.18 22.76 0.71
C ALA A 103 12.99 22.08 -0.41
N SER A 104 12.84 20.77 -0.58
CA SER A 104 13.55 19.97 -1.60
C SER A 104 12.75 19.86 -2.90
N ASN A 105 13.33 19.21 -3.91
CA ASN A 105 12.66 18.81 -5.15
C ASN A 105 12.12 17.38 -5.09
N GLU A 106 12.30 16.66 -3.98
CA GLU A 106 11.90 15.25 -3.83
C GLU A 106 10.38 15.12 -3.63
N SER A 107 9.63 15.04 -4.72
CA SER A 107 8.17 14.89 -4.69
C SER A 107 7.73 13.63 -3.95
N GLU A 108 8.49 12.53 -4.10
CA GLU A 108 8.21 11.26 -3.43
C GLU A 108 8.35 11.34 -1.91
N ALA A 109 9.29 12.14 -1.39
CA ALA A 109 9.34 12.41 0.05
C ALA A 109 8.20 13.34 0.49
N LYS A 110 7.93 14.40 -0.28
CA LYS A 110 6.87 15.38 0.08
C LYS A 110 5.51 14.73 0.28
N TRP A 111 5.10 13.85 -0.63
CA TRP A 111 3.79 13.21 -0.50
C TRP A 111 3.74 12.26 0.70
N GLN A 112 4.83 11.56 1.01
CA GLN A 112 4.91 10.71 2.19
C GLN A 112 4.76 11.56 3.46
N PHE A 113 5.50 12.67 3.60
CA PHE A 113 5.31 13.58 4.73
C PHE A 113 3.88 14.13 4.79
N ALA A 114 3.28 14.53 3.67
CA ALA A 114 1.89 15.00 3.65
C ALA A 114 0.91 13.93 4.15
N ALA A 115 1.10 12.67 3.76
CA ALA A 115 0.25 11.56 4.16
C ALA A 115 0.37 11.23 5.67
N TYR A 116 1.60 11.20 6.18
CA TYR A 116 1.89 10.79 7.57
C TYR A 116 1.87 11.92 8.60
N LEU A 117 1.62 13.14 8.16
CA LEU A 117 1.62 14.31 9.03
C LEU A 117 0.58 14.24 10.18
N SER A 118 -0.55 13.55 9.94
CA SER A 118 -1.59 13.33 10.95
C SER A 118 -1.21 12.28 11.99
N GLU A 119 -0.30 11.37 11.68
CA GLU A 119 0.10 10.27 12.54
C GLU A 119 1.21 10.68 13.53
N CYS A 120 1.97 11.71 13.20
CA CYS A 120 3.06 12.17 14.03
C CYS A 120 2.55 13.15 15.11
N PRO A 121 2.95 13.01 16.38
CA PRO A 121 2.65 13.97 17.44
C PRO A 121 3.55 15.24 17.38
N CYS A 122 3.71 15.80 16.18
CA CYS A 122 4.51 16.99 15.91
C CYS A 122 3.78 18.30 16.27
N SER A 123 4.51 19.42 16.22
CA SER A 123 3.98 20.76 16.53
C SER A 123 2.90 21.19 15.54
N GLN A 124 2.00 22.08 15.98
CA GLN A 124 0.95 22.63 15.11
C GLN A 124 1.53 23.37 13.90
N GLU A 125 2.66 24.04 14.05
CA GLU A 125 3.35 24.71 12.95
C GLU A 125 3.73 23.74 11.84
N VAL A 126 4.22 22.52 12.17
CA VAL A 126 4.54 21.50 11.19
C VAL A 126 3.25 20.90 10.60
N LYS A 127 2.22 20.67 11.41
CA LYS A 127 0.90 20.23 10.91
C LYS A 127 0.29 21.21 9.92
N ASP A 128 0.49 22.50 10.11
CA ASP A 128 -0.01 23.54 9.20
C ASP A 128 0.70 23.52 7.83
N MET A 129 1.86 22.86 7.71
CA MET A 129 2.55 22.67 6.42
C MET A 129 1.71 21.85 5.41
N ILE A 130 0.67 21.16 5.88
CA ILE A 130 -0.30 20.51 4.99
C ILE A 130 -0.91 21.48 3.97
N LEU A 131 -1.07 22.74 4.34
CA LEU A 131 -1.60 23.80 3.46
C LEU A 131 -0.62 24.19 2.35
N ASP A 132 0.69 24.03 2.59
CA ASP A 132 1.71 24.26 1.58
C ASP A 132 1.85 23.04 0.67
N PHE A 133 1.82 21.84 1.20
CA PHE A 133 1.77 20.61 0.39
C PHE A 133 0.53 20.56 -0.52
N ALA A 134 -0.63 21.03 -0.05
CA ALA A 134 -1.84 21.11 -0.87
C ALA A 134 -1.72 22.10 -2.05
N LYS A 135 -0.74 23.00 -2.05
CA LYS A 135 -0.43 23.92 -3.15
C LYS A 135 0.75 23.44 -4.02
N ASP A 136 1.37 22.33 -3.70
CA ASP A 136 2.49 21.80 -4.47
C ASP A 136 2.05 21.57 -5.94
N PRO A 137 2.89 21.92 -6.93
CA PRO A 137 2.57 21.71 -8.34
C PRO A 137 2.53 20.23 -8.74
N ASN A 138 3.14 19.33 -7.96
CA ASN A 138 3.01 17.90 -8.17
C ASN A 138 1.61 17.44 -7.75
N GLU A 139 0.93 16.75 -8.67
CA GLU A 139 -0.44 16.28 -8.46
C GLU A 139 -0.55 15.39 -7.24
N TYR A 140 0.34 14.40 -7.15
CA TYR A 140 0.27 13.38 -6.11
C TYR A 140 0.52 13.99 -4.73
N VAL A 141 1.51 14.89 -4.58
CA VAL A 141 1.77 15.62 -3.34
C VAL A 141 0.53 16.40 -2.91
N SER A 142 -0.02 17.21 -3.81
CA SER A 142 -1.17 18.05 -3.46
C SER A 142 -2.42 17.23 -3.14
N ARG A 143 -2.66 16.14 -3.84
CA ARG A 143 -3.79 15.24 -3.60
C ARG A 143 -3.66 14.50 -2.27
N ARG A 144 -2.48 13.96 -1.93
CA ARG A 144 -2.21 13.32 -0.62
C ARG A 144 -2.40 14.31 0.52
N ALA A 145 -2.00 15.58 0.32
CA ALA A 145 -2.24 16.64 1.29
C ALA A 145 -3.73 16.94 1.48
N LEU A 146 -4.52 17.01 0.42
CA LEU A 146 -5.97 17.21 0.54
C LEU A 146 -6.63 16.09 1.33
N LEU A 147 -6.23 14.84 1.10
CA LEU A 147 -6.76 13.68 1.81
C LEU A 147 -6.41 13.64 3.30
N ALA A 148 -5.23 14.14 3.69
CA ALA A 148 -4.83 14.23 5.08
C ALA A 148 -5.42 15.46 5.80
N MET A 149 -5.90 16.44 5.04
CA MET A 149 -6.40 17.73 5.57
C MET A 149 -7.58 17.60 6.54
N PRO A 150 -8.56 16.70 6.36
CA PRO A 150 -9.66 16.51 7.32
C PRO A 150 -9.20 16.25 8.75
N ALA A 151 -8.12 15.49 8.92
CA ALA A 151 -7.57 15.17 10.25
C ALA A 151 -6.75 16.32 10.87
N LEU A 152 -6.18 17.21 10.06
CA LEU A 152 -5.22 18.23 10.48
C LEU A 152 -5.84 19.64 10.50
N ARG A 153 -6.56 19.98 9.44
CA ARG A 153 -7.14 21.30 9.19
C ARG A 153 -8.53 21.16 8.55
N PRO A 154 -9.50 20.54 9.26
CA PRO A 154 -10.87 20.39 8.72
C PRO A 154 -11.50 21.71 8.32
N ASP A 155 -11.12 22.81 9.01
CA ASP A 155 -11.55 24.18 8.73
C ASP A 155 -11.13 24.71 7.34
N CYS A 156 -10.15 24.07 6.69
CA CYS A 156 -9.63 24.50 5.40
C CYS A 156 -10.14 23.64 4.22
N VAL A 157 -10.70 22.46 4.46
CA VAL A 157 -11.11 21.54 3.40
C VAL A 157 -12.06 22.19 2.39
N GLU A 158 -13.09 22.89 2.87
CA GLU A 158 -14.06 23.56 2.00
C GLU A 158 -13.45 24.69 1.13
N GLN A 159 -12.35 25.30 1.59
CA GLN A 159 -11.64 26.31 0.80
C GLN A 159 -10.82 25.69 -0.33
N PHE A 160 -10.27 24.49 -0.10
CA PHE A 160 -9.48 23.78 -1.11
C PHE A 160 -10.34 23.00 -2.09
N ALA A 161 -11.52 22.53 -1.72
CA ALA A 161 -12.39 21.73 -2.56
C ALA A 161 -12.62 22.34 -3.96
N PRO A 162 -13.05 23.62 -4.13
CA PRO A 162 -13.23 24.18 -5.47
C PRO A 162 -11.91 24.30 -6.24
N LEU A 163 -10.81 24.58 -5.57
CA LEU A 163 -9.50 24.69 -6.21
C LEU A 163 -9.07 23.37 -6.85
N PHE A 164 -9.30 22.26 -6.16
CA PHE A 164 -8.99 20.93 -6.66
C PHE A 164 -10.00 20.46 -7.72
N TRP A 165 -11.27 20.74 -7.52
CA TRP A 165 -12.33 20.34 -8.44
C TRP A 165 -12.19 20.99 -9.82
N GLU A 166 -11.78 22.25 -9.87
CA GLU A 166 -11.66 23.05 -11.08
C GLU A 166 -10.28 22.97 -11.75
N ARG A 167 -9.31 22.30 -11.10
CA ARG A 167 -7.98 22.12 -11.70
C ARG A 167 -8.06 21.39 -13.04
N ASN A 168 -7.48 21.98 -14.08
CA ASN A 168 -7.45 21.45 -15.42
C ASN A 168 -6.04 21.37 -16.04
N CYS A 169 -5.00 21.55 -15.20
CA CYS A 169 -3.60 21.52 -15.62
C CYS A 169 -3.00 20.10 -15.69
N TYR A 170 -3.75 19.08 -15.29
CA TYR A 170 -3.32 17.68 -15.30
C TYR A 170 -4.03 16.88 -16.40
N SER A 171 -3.62 15.62 -16.60
CA SER A 171 -4.32 14.69 -17.49
C SER A 171 -5.78 14.46 -17.01
N PRO A 172 -6.70 14.03 -17.88
CA PRO A 172 -8.07 13.72 -17.46
C PRO A 172 -8.18 12.71 -16.33
N GLU A 173 -7.29 11.71 -16.30
CA GLU A 173 -7.19 10.71 -15.26
C GLU A 173 -6.78 11.32 -13.91
N LEU A 174 -5.71 12.12 -13.88
CA LEU A 174 -5.28 12.80 -12.67
C LEU A 174 -6.31 13.82 -12.16
N GLN A 175 -7.05 14.47 -13.07
CA GLN A 175 -8.19 15.32 -12.67
C GLN A 175 -9.31 14.52 -12.01
N GLU A 176 -9.55 13.29 -12.46
CA GLU A 176 -10.52 12.40 -11.82
C GLU A 176 -10.11 12.06 -10.40
N TYR A 177 -8.85 11.71 -10.18
CA TYR A 177 -8.31 11.46 -8.82
C TYR A 177 -8.40 12.69 -7.91
N GLN A 178 -8.15 13.89 -8.44
CA GLN A 178 -8.32 15.15 -7.69
C GLN A 178 -9.77 15.33 -7.21
N ARG A 179 -10.75 15.07 -8.08
CA ARG A 179 -12.18 15.18 -7.73
C ARG A 179 -12.63 14.12 -6.75
N ILE A 180 -12.12 12.91 -6.87
CA ILE A 180 -12.34 11.85 -5.88
C ILE A 180 -11.82 12.30 -4.50
N ALA A 181 -10.61 12.85 -4.44
CA ALA A 181 -10.05 13.36 -3.19
C ALA A 181 -10.91 14.48 -2.56
N VAL A 182 -11.53 15.33 -3.39
CA VAL A 182 -12.49 16.33 -2.90
C VAL A 182 -13.71 15.66 -2.25
N LEU A 183 -14.33 14.68 -2.91
CA LEU A 183 -15.48 13.97 -2.35
C LEU A 183 -15.14 13.30 -1.01
N VAL A 184 -14.02 12.57 -0.97
CA VAL A 184 -13.55 11.88 0.24
C VAL A 184 -13.28 12.86 1.37
N SER A 185 -12.64 13.99 1.08
CA SER A 185 -12.30 14.98 2.10
C SER A 185 -13.52 15.74 2.64
N LEU A 186 -14.49 16.05 1.77
CA LEU A 186 -15.76 16.68 2.18
C LEU A 186 -16.63 15.73 3.00
N ASP A 187 -16.66 14.43 2.63
CA ASP A 187 -17.36 13.40 3.38
C ASP A 187 -16.75 13.22 4.78
N ALA A 188 -15.43 13.17 4.87
CA ALA A 188 -14.72 13.00 6.14
C ALA A 188 -15.00 14.12 7.17
N ILE A 189 -15.30 15.34 6.72
CA ILE A 189 -15.67 16.45 7.59
C ILE A 189 -17.19 16.66 7.69
N HIS A 190 -18.00 15.80 7.06
CA HIS A 190 -19.46 15.93 6.97
C HIS A 190 -19.91 17.30 6.45
N SER A 191 -19.28 17.77 5.37
CA SER A 191 -19.50 19.10 4.82
C SER A 191 -20.88 19.26 4.20
N ASP A 192 -21.53 20.41 4.45
CA ASP A 192 -22.78 20.79 3.79
C ASP A 192 -22.61 21.03 2.27
N LEU A 193 -21.38 21.14 1.77
CA LEU A 193 -21.08 21.26 0.34
C LEU A 193 -21.08 19.91 -0.38
N LEU A 194 -20.92 18.79 0.33
CA LEU A 194 -20.80 17.45 -0.24
C LEU A 194 -21.92 17.13 -1.25
N PRO A 195 -23.23 17.37 -0.98
CA PRO A 195 -24.31 17.05 -1.92
C PRO A 195 -24.14 17.75 -3.27
N GLN A 196 -23.62 18.97 -3.29
CA GLN A 196 -23.37 19.73 -4.54
C GLN A 196 -22.28 19.03 -5.37
N TYR A 197 -21.19 18.58 -4.75
CA TYR A 197 -20.10 17.90 -5.44
C TYR A 197 -20.47 16.49 -5.89
N LEU A 198 -21.30 15.78 -5.15
CA LEU A 198 -21.87 14.50 -5.58
C LEU A 198 -22.71 14.65 -6.86
N GLU A 199 -23.55 15.68 -6.93
CA GLU A 199 -24.32 15.95 -8.14
C GLU A 199 -23.42 16.33 -9.33
N GLN A 200 -22.35 17.10 -9.11
CA GLN A 200 -21.37 17.41 -10.15
C GLN A 200 -20.60 16.16 -10.60
N ALA A 201 -20.29 15.22 -9.69
CA ALA A 201 -19.66 13.94 -10.02
C ALA A 201 -20.57 13.09 -10.92
N LYS A 202 -21.87 13.05 -10.67
CA LYS A 202 -22.85 12.37 -11.51
C LYS A 202 -22.93 12.98 -12.91
N GLN A 203 -22.86 14.31 -13.02
CA GLN A 203 -22.87 15.02 -14.29
C GLN A 203 -21.56 14.85 -15.07
N ASP A 204 -20.42 14.75 -14.38
CA ASP A 204 -19.11 14.44 -14.97
C ASP A 204 -19.13 13.06 -15.64
N GLY A 205 -19.68 12.07 -14.96
CA GLY A 205 -19.95 10.73 -15.49
C GLY A 205 -18.72 9.86 -15.67
N ARG A 206 -17.51 10.30 -15.28
CA ARG A 206 -16.32 9.45 -15.30
C ARG A 206 -16.50 8.31 -14.31
N ARG A 207 -16.04 7.12 -14.70
CA ARG A 207 -16.36 5.86 -14.02
C ARG A 207 -16.02 5.87 -12.55
N TYR A 208 -14.77 6.12 -12.21
CA TYR A 208 -14.30 6.00 -10.82
C TYR A 208 -14.86 7.10 -9.92
N LEU A 209 -14.98 8.31 -10.44
CA LEU A 209 -15.62 9.41 -9.72
C LEU A 209 -17.10 9.12 -9.43
N LEU A 210 -17.82 8.53 -10.39
CA LEU A 210 -19.22 8.15 -10.21
C LEU A 210 -19.39 7.02 -9.20
N GLU A 211 -18.51 6.02 -9.21
CA GLU A 211 -18.50 4.92 -8.25
C GLU A 211 -18.28 5.44 -6.82
N HIS A 212 -17.33 6.38 -6.64
CA HIS A 212 -17.10 7.03 -5.35
C HIS A 212 -18.31 7.83 -4.86
N ALA A 213 -18.93 8.61 -5.76
CA ALA A 213 -20.13 9.36 -5.42
C ALA A 213 -21.26 8.46 -4.94
N LYS A 214 -21.55 7.38 -5.67
CA LYS A 214 -22.59 6.39 -5.31
C LYS A 214 -22.30 5.71 -3.98
N ARG A 215 -21.04 5.41 -3.69
CA ARG A 215 -20.66 4.82 -2.41
C ARG A 215 -20.93 5.76 -1.24
N ILE A 216 -20.54 7.02 -1.36
CA ILE A 216 -20.77 8.04 -0.32
C ILE A 216 -22.28 8.19 -0.06
N GLU A 217 -23.11 8.12 -1.12
CA GLU A 217 -24.57 8.15 -0.99
C GLU A 217 -25.17 6.85 -0.46
N GLY A 218 -24.40 5.77 -0.28
CA GLY A 218 -24.88 4.47 0.15
C GLY A 218 -25.69 3.72 -0.93
N GLU A 219 -25.60 4.12 -2.19
CA GLU A 219 -26.25 3.48 -3.33
C GLU A 219 -25.51 2.22 -3.81
N LEU A 220 -24.22 2.10 -3.47
CA LEU A 220 -23.39 0.92 -3.74
C LEU A 220 -23.11 0.19 -2.43
N THR A 221 -23.33 -1.12 -2.43
CA THR A 221 -22.82 -1.97 -1.37
C THR A 221 -21.28 -2.00 -1.43
N MET A 222 -20.63 -2.25 -0.31
CA MET A 222 -19.16 -2.32 -0.26
C MET A 222 -18.58 -3.30 -1.30
N ASN A 223 -19.31 -4.37 -1.63
CA ASN A 223 -18.90 -5.36 -2.63
C ASN A 223 -18.92 -4.84 -4.08
N GLU A 224 -19.73 -3.82 -4.38
CA GLU A 224 -19.82 -3.25 -5.74
C GLU A 224 -18.85 -2.10 -5.98
N THR A 225 -18.25 -1.58 -4.90
CA THR A 225 -17.40 -0.36 -4.95
C THR A 225 -15.92 -0.67 -4.99
N LEU A 226 -15.52 -1.87 -4.55
CA LEU A 226 -14.11 -2.26 -4.46
C LEU A 226 -13.49 -2.68 -5.80
N THR A 227 -14.16 -2.42 -6.92
CA THR A 227 -13.71 -2.75 -8.27
C THR A 227 -12.98 -1.62 -9.00
N SER A 228 -12.36 -0.69 -8.25
CA SER A 228 -11.71 0.47 -8.87
C SER A 228 -10.26 0.62 -8.44
N PRO A 229 -9.28 0.68 -9.38
CA PRO A 229 -7.87 0.92 -9.10
C PRO A 229 -7.59 2.22 -8.34
N ALA A 230 -8.51 3.19 -8.40
CA ALA A 230 -8.42 4.45 -7.66
C ALA A 230 -8.43 4.27 -6.13
N TYR A 231 -8.64 3.03 -5.66
CA TYR A 231 -8.75 2.72 -4.23
C TYR A 231 -7.42 2.53 -3.51
N HIS A 232 -6.31 2.34 -4.21
CA HIS A 232 -5.01 2.28 -3.56
C HIS A 232 -4.74 3.56 -2.78
N GLY A 233 -4.73 3.46 -1.47
CA GLY A 233 -4.52 4.58 -0.56
C GLY A 233 -5.77 5.36 -0.11
N PHE A 234 -6.98 4.90 -0.46
CA PHE A 234 -8.25 5.57 -0.08
C PHE A 234 -9.20 4.70 0.74
N LEU A 235 -8.82 3.47 1.06
CA LEU A 235 -9.67 2.62 1.89
C LEU A 235 -9.83 3.27 3.26
N PRO A 236 -11.06 3.63 3.68
CA PRO A 236 -11.28 3.98 5.07
C PRO A 236 -10.91 2.78 5.94
N PRO A 237 -10.42 3.00 7.16
CA PRO A 237 -10.26 1.92 8.11
C PRO A 237 -11.57 1.14 8.17
N HIS A 238 -11.48 -0.14 7.92
CA HIS A 238 -12.54 -1.13 7.72
C HIS A 238 -13.87 -0.78 8.42
N SER A 239 -14.94 -0.60 7.64
CA SER A 239 -16.28 -0.53 8.24
C SER A 239 -16.60 -1.88 8.89
N GLN A 240 -17.25 -1.86 10.06
CA GLN A 240 -17.51 -3.06 10.90
C GLN A 240 -18.43 -4.12 10.26
N GLU A 241 -18.88 -3.94 9.03
CA GLU A 241 -19.72 -4.88 8.28
C GLU A 241 -18.97 -5.70 7.22
N LYS A 242 -17.66 -5.46 7.03
CA LYS A 242 -16.85 -6.37 6.21
C LYS A 242 -16.83 -7.74 6.87
N GLN A 243 -17.06 -8.78 6.09
CA GLN A 243 -16.57 -10.10 6.44
C GLN A 243 -15.10 -9.92 6.79
N ILE A 244 -14.75 -10.21 8.03
CA ILE A 244 -13.40 -9.99 8.56
C ILE A 244 -12.44 -10.79 7.71
N ASP A 245 -11.43 -10.11 7.13
CA ASP A 245 -10.33 -10.79 6.48
C ASP A 245 -9.72 -11.75 7.50
N LEU A 246 -9.64 -13.02 7.15
CA LEU A 246 -9.12 -14.03 8.05
C LEU A 246 -7.60 -13.97 8.02
N THR A 247 -7.00 -13.76 9.19
CA THR A 247 -5.55 -13.76 9.36
C THR A 247 -5.16 -14.73 10.49
N PRO A 248 -5.30 -16.04 10.29
CA PRO A 248 -4.87 -17.01 11.28
C PRO A 248 -3.34 -17.02 11.38
N HIS A 249 -2.81 -17.23 12.59
CA HIS A 249 -1.38 -17.30 12.84
C HIS A 249 -1.07 -18.39 13.85
N LEU A 250 0.04 -19.06 13.65
CA LEU A 250 0.58 -20.09 14.53
C LEU A 250 2.02 -19.78 14.93
N TYR A 251 2.90 -19.57 13.96
CA TYR A 251 4.31 -19.22 14.12
C TYR A 251 4.59 -17.74 13.85
N THR A 252 3.69 -17.09 13.11
CA THR A 252 3.78 -15.68 12.77
C THR A 252 3.63 -14.80 14.01
N GLN A 253 4.57 -13.88 14.22
CA GLN A 253 4.54 -12.93 15.32
C GLN A 253 3.77 -11.67 14.94
N SER A 254 3.30 -10.93 15.94
CA SER A 254 2.68 -9.63 15.72
C SER A 254 3.68 -8.66 15.06
N GLY A 255 3.29 -8.05 13.94
CA GLY A 255 4.12 -7.12 13.19
C GLY A 255 4.84 -7.72 11.98
N GLU A 256 4.64 -9.03 11.68
CA GLU A 256 5.11 -9.62 10.43
C GLU A 256 4.40 -8.96 9.25
N LYS A 257 5.18 -8.42 8.32
CA LYS A 257 4.67 -7.71 7.14
C LYS A 257 4.59 -8.61 5.91
N ILE A 258 5.48 -9.60 5.81
CA ILE A 258 5.53 -10.51 4.66
C ILE A 258 4.45 -11.58 4.80
N HIS A 259 3.63 -11.75 3.77
CA HIS A 259 2.52 -12.70 3.80
C HIS A 259 2.16 -13.24 2.41
N LEU A 260 1.41 -14.33 2.38
CA LEU A 260 0.64 -14.75 1.22
C LEU A 260 -0.82 -14.32 1.40
N ALA A 261 -1.39 -13.76 0.36
CA ALA A 261 -2.81 -13.46 0.25
C ALA A 261 -3.50 -14.47 -0.68
N PHE A 262 -4.65 -14.97 -0.27
CA PHE A 262 -5.51 -15.86 -1.04
C PHE A 262 -6.77 -15.08 -1.41
N LEU A 263 -6.98 -14.84 -2.69
CA LEU A 263 -7.93 -13.88 -3.22
C LEU A 263 -8.91 -14.55 -4.16
N PRO A 264 -10.20 -14.63 -3.79
CA PRO A 264 -11.21 -15.22 -4.67
C PRO A 264 -11.46 -14.35 -5.89
N LEU A 265 -11.36 -14.93 -7.10
CA LEU A 265 -11.68 -14.24 -8.34
C LEU A 265 -13.21 -14.11 -8.51
N ARG A 266 -13.65 -12.96 -9.00
CA ARG A 266 -15.04 -12.71 -9.36
C ARG A 266 -15.46 -13.62 -10.53
N PRO A 267 -16.58 -14.37 -10.43
CA PRO A 267 -16.95 -15.34 -11.47
C PRO A 267 -17.43 -14.71 -12.79
N ASP A 268 -17.81 -13.44 -12.81
CA ASP A 268 -18.34 -12.70 -13.96
C ASP A 268 -17.38 -11.63 -14.52
N CYS A 269 -16.09 -11.75 -14.22
CA CYS A 269 -15.06 -10.80 -14.65
C CYS A 269 -14.70 -10.87 -16.16
N GLY A 270 -15.20 -11.86 -16.91
CA GLY A 270 -14.86 -12.07 -18.33
C GLY A 270 -13.54 -12.81 -18.55
N ASP A 271 -13.04 -12.76 -19.81
CA ASP A 271 -11.84 -13.51 -20.23
C ASP A 271 -10.52 -12.75 -19.96
N ASP A 272 -10.60 -11.51 -19.48
CA ASP A 272 -9.43 -10.67 -19.14
C ASP A 272 -9.65 -10.01 -17.76
N PRO A 273 -9.48 -10.78 -16.67
CA PRO A 273 -9.66 -10.27 -15.32
C PRO A 273 -8.74 -9.09 -15.02
N GLN A 274 -9.28 -8.07 -14.37
CA GLN A 274 -8.52 -6.94 -13.89
C GLN A 274 -8.19 -7.13 -12.40
N TRP A 275 -7.13 -6.52 -11.91
CA TRP A 275 -6.64 -6.68 -10.53
C TRP A 275 -7.75 -6.59 -9.46
N GLU A 276 -8.73 -5.71 -9.67
CA GLU A 276 -9.86 -5.54 -8.75
C GLU A 276 -10.81 -6.73 -8.69
N ASP A 277 -10.84 -7.56 -9.74
CA ASP A 277 -11.73 -8.71 -9.82
C ASP A 277 -11.34 -9.82 -8.82
N TRP A 278 -10.12 -9.80 -8.29
CA TRP A 278 -9.72 -10.71 -7.22
C TRP A 278 -9.32 -9.98 -5.94
N ASN A 279 -8.69 -8.82 -6.00
CA ASN A 279 -8.20 -8.12 -4.82
C ASN A 279 -9.31 -7.43 -4.02
N CYS A 280 -10.44 -7.12 -4.65
CA CYS A 280 -11.53 -6.36 -4.06
C CYS A 280 -12.88 -7.09 -4.01
N TYR A 281 -12.95 -8.33 -4.47
CA TYR A 281 -14.23 -9.02 -4.65
C TYR A 281 -14.84 -9.53 -3.36
N ARG A 282 -14.08 -10.23 -2.51
CA ARG A 282 -14.54 -10.86 -1.27
C ARG A 282 -13.48 -10.74 -0.18
N SER A 283 -13.80 -11.23 1.01
CA SER A 283 -12.83 -11.35 2.10
C SER A 283 -11.63 -12.17 1.68
N ILE A 284 -10.46 -11.68 1.99
CA ILE A 284 -9.16 -12.32 1.73
C ILE A 284 -8.75 -13.18 2.92
N LEU A 285 -7.99 -14.22 2.64
CA LEU A 285 -7.24 -14.97 3.64
C LEU A 285 -5.77 -14.54 3.54
N THR A 286 -5.23 -14.01 4.63
CA THR A 286 -3.82 -13.58 4.70
C THR A 286 -3.07 -14.44 5.70
N ILE A 287 -1.94 -15.01 5.29
CA ILE A 287 -1.10 -15.88 6.12
C ILE A 287 0.30 -15.30 6.18
N GLY A 288 0.80 -15.04 7.39
CA GLY A 288 2.14 -14.51 7.61
C GLY A 288 3.25 -15.46 7.16
N TRP A 289 4.41 -14.90 6.78
CA TRP A 289 5.50 -15.65 6.16
C TRP A 289 5.97 -16.90 6.92
N PRO A 290 6.20 -16.88 8.25
CA PRO A 290 6.63 -18.09 8.99
C PRO A 290 5.67 -19.25 8.86
N ASP A 291 4.36 -18.99 8.86
CA ASP A 291 3.34 -20.02 8.70
C ASP A 291 3.27 -20.51 7.23
N CYS A 292 3.41 -19.61 6.27
CA CYS A 292 3.47 -19.95 4.86
C CYS A 292 4.65 -20.85 4.52
N GLU A 293 5.86 -20.44 4.93
CA GLU A 293 7.10 -21.16 4.63
C GLU A 293 7.09 -22.59 5.18
N GLN A 294 6.58 -22.74 6.41
CA GLN A 294 6.60 -24.04 7.10
C GLN A 294 5.46 -24.97 6.69
N LEU A 295 4.25 -24.43 6.47
CA LEU A 295 3.04 -25.25 6.35
C LEU A 295 2.38 -25.24 4.98
N LEU A 296 2.38 -24.10 4.28
CA LEU A 296 1.61 -23.94 3.04
C LEU A 296 2.44 -24.13 1.78
N ILE A 297 3.55 -23.43 1.64
CA ILE A 297 4.40 -23.46 0.44
C ILE A 297 4.84 -24.89 0.11
N PRO A 298 5.26 -25.75 1.06
CA PRO A 298 5.64 -27.11 0.75
C PRO A 298 4.51 -27.95 0.17
N THR A 299 3.27 -27.67 0.51
CA THR A 299 2.08 -28.37 0.01
C THR A 299 1.53 -27.76 -1.27
N LEU A 300 1.58 -26.41 -1.41
CA LEU A 300 1.21 -25.72 -2.63
C LEU A 300 2.11 -26.15 -3.80
N LYS A 301 3.41 -26.17 -3.61
CA LYS A 301 4.35 -26.63 -4.65
C LYS A 301 4.07 -28.04 -5.16
N GLN A 302 3.40 -28.91 -4.39
CA GLN A 302 3.10 -30.29 -4.80
C GLN A 302 1.93 -30.40 -5.79
N ILE A 303 1.10 -29.39 -5.91
CA ILE A 303 0.02 -29.42 -6.91
C ILE A 303 0.43 -28.86 -8.27
N PHE A 304 1.59 -28.22 -8.36
CA PHE A 304 2.14 -27.71 -9.63
C PHE A 304 2.78 -28.84 -10.45
N PRO A 305 2.76 -28.76 -11.80
CA PRO A 305 2.22 -27.66 -12.60
C PRO A 305 0.69 -27.54 -12.52
N VAL A 306 0.19 -26.30 -12.60
CA VAL A 306 -1.23 -25.99 -12.73
C VAL A 306 -1.50 -25.30 -14.06
N LYS A 307 -2.73 -25.40 -14.54
CA LYS A 307 -3.14 -24.67 -15.74
C LYS A 307 -3.91 -23.43 -15.30
N ASP A 308 -3.43 -22.25 -15.71
CA ASP A 308 -4.14 -21.01 -15.50
C ASP A 308 -5.53 -21.07 -16.17
N PRO A 309 -6.62 -20.98 -15.40
CA PRO A 309 -7.95 -21.14 -15.97
C PRO A 309 -8.39 -19.95 -16.83
N THR A 310 -7.72 -18.79 -16.76
CA THR A 310 -8.10 -17.58 -17.48
C THR A 310 -7.58 -17.57 -18.93
N ASN A 311 -6.33 -18.02 -19.13
CA ASN A 311 -5.66 -17.96 -20.44
C ASN A 311 -5.24 -19.34 -20.96
N GLY A 312 -5.27 -20.37 -20.12
CA GLY A 312 -4.92 -21.74 -20.46
C GLY A 312 -3.43 -22.04 -20.49
N GLU A 313 -2.58 -21.12 -20.07
CA GLU A 313 -1.14 -21.32 -19.93
C GLU A 313 -0.81 -22.25 -18.76
N VAL A 314 0.31 -22.97 -18.87
CA VAL A 314 0.77 -23.86 -17.81
C VAL A 314 1.78 -23.11 -16.96
N GLN A 315 1.48 -22.99 -15.68
CA GLN A 315 2.38 -22.50 -14.66
C GLN A 315 3.12 -23.70 -14.06
N GLU A 316 4.42 -23.79 -14.34
CA GLU A 316 5.24 -24.98 -14.04
C GLU A 316 5.54 -25.12 -12.54
N GLU A 317 5.66 -24.01 -11.81
CA GLU A 317 5.96 -23.98 -10.38
C GLU A 317 5.19 -22.89 -9.66
N PHE A 318 5.05 -23.04 -8.33
CA PHE A 318 4.52 -22.01 -7.46
C PHE A 318 5.52 -20.86 -7.36
N ASP A 319 5.13 -19.67 -7.82
CA ASP A 319 5.98 -18.49 -7.87
C ASP A 319 5.61 -17.53 -6.76
N LEU A 320 6.61 -17.08 -6.02
CA LEU A 320 6.44 -16.11 -4.91
C LEU A 320 6.48 -14.65 -5.37
N CYS A 321 6.91 -14.39 -6.60
CA CYS A 321 7.04 -13.06 -7.17
C CYS A 321 5.92 -12.70 -8.14
N PHE A 322 5.06 -13.66 -8.48
CA PHE A 322 3.96 -13.48 -9.43
C PHE A 322 2.66 -14.10 -8.91
N ASP A 323 1.56 -13.69 -9.48
CA ASP A 323 0.24 -14.21 -9.17
C ASP A 323 0.12 -15.68 -9.60
N ASN A 324 -0.31 -16.51 -8.66
CA ASN A 324 -0.55 -17.93 -8.94
C ASN A 324 -2.06 -18.14 -9.14
N TRP A 325 -2.47 -18.39 -10.37
CA TRP A 325 -3.86 -18.58 -10.78
C TRP A 325 -4.28 -20.03 -10.63
N ILE A 326 -4.89 -20.37 -9.51
CA ILE A 326 -5.19 -21.76 -9.17
C ILE A 326 -6.69 -22.03 -9.32
N GLY A 327 -7.02 -22.94 -10.22
CA GLY A 327 -8.39 -23.36 -10.50
C GLY A 327 -8.97 -24.30 -9.44
N LYS A 328 -10.30 -24.42 -9.44
CA LYS A 328 -11.06 -25.22 -8.45
C LYS A 328 -10.57 -26.69 -8.37
N GLU A 329 -10.29 -27.32 -9.51
CA GLU A 329 -9.83 -28.72 -9.55
C GLU A 329 -8.47 -28.88 -8.84
N ASP A 330 -7.59 -27.90 -8.99
CA ASP A 330 -6.29 -27.90 -8.34
C ASP A 330 -6.38 -27.61 -6.84
N TRP A 331 -7.29 -26.73 -6.44
CA TRP A 331 -7.61 -26.52 -5.02
C TRP A 331 -8.22 -27.77 -4.38
N GLU A 332 -9.09 -28.50 -5.09
CA GLU A 332 -9.64 -29.78 -4.60
C GLU A 332 -8.51 -30.83 -4.41
N ARG A 333 -7.51 -30.86 -5.30
CA ARG A 333 -6.31 -31.70 -5.13
C ARG A 333 -5.51 -31.30 -3.90
N TRP A 334 -5.32 -29.98 -3.71
CA TRP A 334 -4.60 -29.45 -2.54
C TRP A 334 -5.33 -29.76 -1.22
N ILE A 335 -6.65 -29.61 -1.17
CA ILE A 335 -7.48 -29.94 -0.01
C ILE A 335 -7.30 -31.41 0.38
N VAL A 336 -7.33 -32.33 -0.59
CA VAL A 336 -7.11 -33.76 -0.35
C VAL A 336 -5.72 -34.03 0.20
N LEU A 337 -4.70 -33.38 -0.37
CA LEU A 337 -3.31 -33.50 0.07
C LEU A 337 -3.13 -33.05 1.52
N VAL A 338 -3.60 -31.86 1.86
CA VAL A 338 -3.47 -31.30 3.22
C VAL A 338 -4.23 -32.15 4.22
N ARG A 339 -5.46 -32.56 3.91
CA ARG A 339 -6.26 -33.46 4.77
C ARG A 339 -5.58 -34.78 5.07
N GLY A 340 -4.89 -35.35 4.06
CA GLY A 340 -4.12 -36.58 4.23
C GLY A 340 -2.95 -36.43 5.20
N ASN A 341 -2.39 -35.23 5.31
CA ASN A 341 -1.22 -34.93 6.16
C ASN A 341 -1.59 -34.54 7.60
N LEU A 342 -2.84 -34.13 7.86
CA LEU A 342 -3.25 -33.62 9.19
C LEU A 342 -2.96 -34.57 10.35
N SER A 343 -3.03 -35.88 10.12
CA SER A 343 -2.80 -36.90 11.17
C SER A 343 -1.35 -37.02 11.60
N SER A 344 -0.42 -36.52 10.79
CA SER A 344 1.02 -36.53 11.07
C SER A 344 1.55 -35.23 11.68
N MET A 345 0.68 -34.21 11.81
CA MET A 345 1.00 -32.89 12.33
C MET A 345 0.66 -32.75 13.82
N SER A 346 1.18 -31.72 14.46
CA SER A 346 0.79 -31.36 15.81
C SER A 346 -0.70 -30.97 15.87
N THR A 347 -1.28 -30.97 17.07
CA THR A 347 -2.66 -30.54 17.26
C THR A 347 -2.87 -29.08 16.82
N GLU A 348 -1.91 -28.21 17.11
CA GLU A 348 -1.96 -26.77 16.78
C GLU A 348 -1.88 -26.53 15.29
N GLU A 349 -0.94 -27.19 14.60
CA GLU A 349 -0.84 -27.15 13.14
C GLU A 349 -2.09 -27.68 12.46
N SER A 350 -2.67 -28.76 12.98
CA SER A 350 -3.89 -29.35 12.46
C SER A 350 -5.10 -28.40 12.61
N ILE A 351 -5.21 -27.68 13.73
CA ILE A 351 -6.26 -26.67 13.93
C ILE A 351 -6.07 -25.51 12.97
N PHE A 352 -4.84 -25.01 12.86
CA PHE A 352 -4.48 -23.91 11.95
C PHE A 352 -4.84 -24.26 10.48
N LEU A 353 -4.37 -25.39 9.99
CA LEU A 353 -4.65 -25.82 8.63
C LEU A 353 -6.14 -26.11 8.37
N ARG A 354 -6.89 -26.56 9.35
CA ARG A 354 -8.35 -26.74 9.23
C ARG A 354 -9.08 -25.41 9.02
N SER A 355 -8.65 -24.33 9.67
CA SER A 355 -9.25 -23.01 9.46
C SER A 355 -9.01 -22.50 8.03
N ILE A 356 -7.83 -22.79 7.47
CA ILE A 356 -7.51 -22.44 6.08
C ILE A 356 -8.32 -23.28 5.11
N LEU A 357 -8.42 -24.60 5.34
CA LEU A 357 -9.24 -25.50 4.52
C LEU A 357 -10.70 -25.06 4.50
N GLU A 358 -11.28 -24.69 5.65
CA GLU A 358 -12.64 -24.22 5.79
C GLU A 358 -12.86 -22.93 4.98
N TRP A 359 -11.90 -22.00 5.04
CA TRP A 359 -11.98 -20.77 4.26
C TRP A 359 -11.93 -21.07 2.75
N ILE A 360 -10.97 -21.89 2.28
CA ILE A 360 -10.84 -22.23 0.86
C ILE A 360 -12.09 -22.96 0.36
N GLU A 361 -12.61 -23.95 1.10
CA GLU A 361 -13.84 -24.64 0.75
C GLU A 361 -15.03 -23.70 0.66
N THR A 362 -15.12 -22.74 1.58
CA THR A 362 -16.15 -21.69 1.55
C THR A 362 -15.97 -20.81 0.30
N ALA A 363 -14.75 -20.37 0.00
CA ALA A 363 -14.46 -19.56 -1.19
C ALA A 363 -14.87 -20.29 -2.48
N LEU A 364 -14.56 -21.59 -2.60
CA LEU A 364 -14.92 -22.42 -3.76
C LEU A 364 -16.42 -22.65 -3.94
N THR A 365 -17.27 -22.20 -3.03
CA THR A 365 -18.73 -22.20 -3.24
C THR A 365 -19.21 -21.05 -4.12
N TYR A 366 -18.46 -19.95 -4.21
CA TYR A 366 -18.82 -18.74 -4.95
C TYR A 366 -17.77 -18.30 -5.98
N THR A 367 -16.61 -18.95 -6.04
CA THR A 367 -15.58 -18.74 -7.09
C THR A 367 -15.08 -20.06 -7.63
N SER A 368 -14.56 -20.06 -8.85
CA SER A 368 -13.85 -21.20 -9.45
C SER A 368 -12.33 -21.02 -9.46
N ILE A 369 -11.84 -19.85 -9.06
CA ILE A 369 -10.41 -19.52 -9.08
C ILE A 369 -10.09 -18.77 -7.79
N ILE A 370 -9.02 -19.15 -7.10
CA ILE A 370 -8.43 -18.37 -6.01
C ILE A 370 -7.00 -18.05 -6.43
N VAL A 371 -6.72 -16.76 -6.57
CA VAL A 371 -5.37 -16.24 -6.86
C VAL A 371 -4.56 -16.21 -5.58
N VAL A 372 -3.29 -16.60 -5.65
CA VAL A 372 -2.37 -16.52 -4.50
C VAL A 372 -1.25 -15.56 -4.84
N GLU A 373 -1.18 -14.48 -4.10
CA GLU A 373 -0.18 -13.42 -4.21
C GLU A 373 0.72 -13.37 -2.98
N SER A 374 1.94 -12.91 -3.17
CA SER A 374 2.88 -12.58 -2.11
C SER A 374 3.20 -11.09 -2.15
N ASN A 375 3.47 -10.50 -1.00
CA ASN A 375 4.04 -9.16 -0.90
C ASN A 375 5.54 -9.20 -0.57
N LEU A 376 6.24 -10.21 -1.09
CA LEU A 376 7.70 -10.36 -0.97
C LEU A 376 8.43 -9.28 -1.73
#